data_e3666cbee50d522eed579ae19bc6eee7
#
_entry.id   e3666cbee50d522eed579ae19bc6eee7
#
_cell.length_a   1.000
_cell.length_b   1.000
_cell.length_c   1.000
_cell.angle_alpha   90.00
_cell.angle_beta   90.00
_cell.angle_gamma   90.00
#
_symmetry.space_group_name_H-M   'P 1'
#
loop_
_entity.id
_entity.type
_entity.pdbx_description
1 polymer ?
#
loop_
_entity_poly.entity_id
_entity_poly.type
_entity_poly.pdbx_seq_one_letter_code
_entity_poly.pdbx_strand_id
1 'polypeptide(L)'
;GHRAITALQKHLALLGKKVTIITQNVDELHQRSGASDVIELHGSLITWRGATSGERVRDLPETRLPHYPPKKNEGTPEEELLRPDVVWFGEALPERAMELATSAASTCQLYFSVGTSSVVWPAAGIVARALKAGAITVEINPVETILSSEYHHVLRGASGEILPRIVSQSFPALTVC
;
A
#
# COMPACT_ATOMS: atom_id res chain seq x y z
N GLY A 1 4.24 5.54 -12.06
CA GLY A 1 3.12 4.83 -11.41
C GLY A 1 2.56 5.62 -10.24
N HIS A 2 3.30 5.79 -9.13
CA HIS A 2 2.81 6.40 -7.87
C HIS A 2 2.21 7.80 -8.09
N ARG A 3 2.90 8.69 -8.82
CA ARG A 3 2.39 10.04 -9.13
C ARG A 3 1.08 10.02 -9.93
N ALA A 4 0.90 9.04 -10.83
CA ALA A 4 -0.35 8.89 -11.58
C ALA A 4 -1.51 8.52 -10.66
N ILE A 5 -1.30 7.59 -9.73
CA ILE A 5 -2.29 7.21 -8.72
C ILE A 5 -2.64 8.41 -7.84
N THR A 6 -1.63 9.17 -7.38
CA THR A 6 -1.83 10.38 -6.57
C THR A 6 -2.62 11.46 -7.33
N ALA A 7 -2.29 11.69 -8.60
CA ALA A 7 -3.02 12.64 -9.44
C ALA A 7 -4.49 12.23 -9.61
N LEU A 8 -4.74 10.95 -9.87
CA LEU A 8 -6.08 10.39 -9.96
C LEU A 8 -6.84 10.54 -8.63
N GLN A 9 -6.21 10.21 -7.51
CA GLN A 9 -6.82 10.34 -6.18
C GLN A 9 -7.26 11.78 -5.90
N LYS A 10 -6.37 12.75 -6.12
CA LYS A 10 -6.66 14.16 -5.91
C LYS A 10 -7.77 14.67 -6.83
N HIS A 11 -7.74 14.28 -8.10
CA HIS A 11 -8.77 14.68 -9.07
C HIS A 11 -10.15 14.12 -8.70
N LEU A 12 -10.21 12.82 -8.39
CA LEU A 12 -11.49 12.19 -8.03
C LEU A 12 -12.05 12.72 -6.72
N ALA A 13 -11.18 13.12 -5.78
CA ALA A 13 -11.62 13.79 -4.54
C ALA A 13 -12.35 15.10 -4.82
N LEU A 14 -11.92 15.90 -5.81
CA LEU A 14 -12.64 17.12 -6.22
C LEU A 14 -14.04 16.83 -6.79
N LEU A 15 -14.26 15.62 -7.28
CA LEU A 15 -15.54 15.13 -7.80
C LEU A 15 -16.37 14.38 -6.74
N GLY A 16 -15.98 14.47 -5.46
CA GLY A 16 -16.63 13.79 -4.35
C GLY A 16 -16.48 12.27 -4.35
N LYS A 17 -15.49 11.74 -5.10
CA LYS A 17 -15.19 10.30 -5.19
C LYS A 17 -13.97 9.94 -4.36
N LYS A 18 -14.00 8.76 -3.76
CA LYS A 18 -12.91 8.25 -2.93
C LYS A 18 -12.02 7.28 -3.72
N VAL A 19 -10.70 7.44 -3.59
CA VAL A 19 -9.70 6.44 -4.01
C VAL A 19 -8.92 6.01 -2.78
N THR A 20 -9.02 4.75 -2.42
CA THR A 20 -8.24 4.14 -1.33
C THR A 20 -7.07 3.38 -1.93
N ILE A 21 -5.89 3.63 -1.42
CA ILE A 21 -4.66 2.92 -1.81
C ILE A 21 -4.36 1.86 -0.76
N ILE A 22 -4.27 0.60 -1.20
CA ILE A 22 -3.87 -0.52 -0.36
C ILE A 22 -2.51 -0.98 -0.89
N THR A 23 -1.49 -0.92 -0.05
CA THR A 23 -0.12 -1.27 -0.47
C THR A 23 0.47 -2.39 0.37
N GLN A 24 1.22 -3.27 -0.28
CA GLN A 24 2.09 -4.27 0.34
C GLN A 24 3.53 -3.75 0.46
N ASN A 25 3.85 -2.63 -0.19
CA ASN A 25 5.17 -2.02 -0.12
C ASN A 25 5.36 -1.32 1.23
N VAL A 26 6.62 -1.27 1.66
CA VAL A 26 7.04 -0.70 2.95
C VAL A 26 7.89 0.58 2.78
N ASP A 27 7.93 1.13 1.55
CA ASP A 27 8.86 2.18 1.10
C ASP A 27 8.31 3.61 1.19
N GLU A 28 7.03 3.75 1.56
CA GLU A 28 6.28 5.02 1.62
C GLU A 28 6.26 5.83 0.31
N LEU A 29 6.52 5.21 -0.85
CA LEU A 29 6.53 5.94 -2.12
C LEU A 29 5.16 6.52 -2.49
N HIS A 30 4.06 5.94 -2.04
CA HIS A 30 2.73 6.52 -2.20
C HIS A 30 2.60 7.83 -1.41
N GLN A 31 2.94 7.82 -0.13
CA GLN A 31 2.90 9.01 0.74
C GLN A 31 3.85 10.09 0.22
N ARG A 32 5.08 9.70 -0.15
CA ARG A 32 6.08 10.63 -0.74
C ARG A 32 5.65 11.22 -2.06
N SER A 33 4.77 10.55 -2.81
CA SER A 33 4.15 11.12 -4.01
C SER A 33 2.98 12.07 -3.69
N GLY A 34 2.64 12.22 -2.42
CA GLY A 34 1.57 13.10 -1.93
C GLY A 34 0.18 12.44 -1.93
N ALA A 35 0.13 11.11 -1.92
CA ALA A 35 -1.12 10.36 -1.73
C ALA A 35 -1.58 10.43 -0.28
N SER A 36 -2.88 10.39 -0.08
CA SER A 36 -3.57 10.25 1.21
C SER A 36 -4.30 8.91 1.29
N ASP A 37 -4.87 8.59 2.45
CA ASP A 37 -5.64 7.34 2.64
C ASP A 37 -4.90 6.08 2.15
N VAL A 38 -3.61 5.95 2.50
CA VAL A 38 -2.79 4.78 2.17
C VAL A 38 -2.89 3.76 3.30
N ILE A 39 -3.34 2.55 2.98
CA ILE A 39 -3.41 1.42 3.90
C ILE A 39 -2.19 0.55 3.66
N GLU A 40 -1.28 0.51 4.64
CA GLU A 40 -0.04 -0.27 4.61
C GLU A 40 -0.28 -1.64 5.24
N LEU A 41 -0.35 -2.69 4.42
CA LEU A 41 -0.61 -4.06 4.90
C LEU A 41 0.61 -4.68 5.60
N HIS A 42 1.81 -4.27 5.19
CA HIS A 42 3.06 -4.82 5.72
C HIS A 42 3.86 -3.80 6.54
N GLY A 43 3.23 -2.68 6.92
CA GLY A 43 3.88 -1.62 7.70
C GLY A 43 4.82 -0.73 6.88
N SER A 44 5.81 -0.12 7.55
CA SER A 44 6.72 0.85 6.94
C SER A 44 8.16 0.68 7.46
N LEU A 45 9.14 0.85 6.57
CA LEU A 45 10.58 0.89 6.92
C LEU A 45 10.97 2.18 7.67
N ILE A 46 10.17 3.23 7.59
CA ILE A 46 10.45 4.54 8.18
C ILE A 46 9.95 4.61 9.63
N THR A 47 8.93 3.82 9.96
CA THR A 47 8.39 3.72 11.31
C THR A 47 9.10 2.63 12.09
N TRP A 48 9.32 2.84 13.37
CA TRP A 48 9.96 1.90 14.27
C TRP A 48 8.98 1.40 15.33
N ARG A 49 9.24 0.22 15.88
CA ARG A 49 8.51 -0.31 17.03
C ARG A 49 9.43 -1.04 17.98
N GLY A 50 9.07 -1.11 19.25
CA GLY A 50 9.75 -1.94 20.24
C GLY A 50 9.75 -3.40 19.80
N ALA A 51 10.90 -4.05 19.88
CA ALA A 51 11.05 -5.45 19.46
C ALA A 51 10.23 -6.42 20.32
N THR A 52 10.02 -6.07 21.60
CA THR A 52 9.28 -6.86 22.59
C THR A 52 7.88 -6.29 22.83
N SER A 53 7.79 -4.98 23.08
CA SER A 53 6.51 -4.31 23.41
C SER A 53 5.61 -4.16 22.19
N GLY A 54 6.17 -4.09 20.98
CA GLY A 54 5.44 -3.75 19.77
C GLY A 54 4.98 -2.28 19.71
N GLU A 55 5.29 -1.47 20.72
CA GLU A 55 4.89 -0.06 20.78
C GLU A 55 5.58 0.74 19.69
N ARG A 56 4.80 1.47 18.88
CA ARG A 56 5.32 2.32 17.80
C ARG A 56 6.04 3.52 18.36
N VAL A 57 7.25 3.76 17.84
CA VAL A 57 8.05 4.94 18.10
C VAL A 57 8.07 5.78 16.84
N ARG A 58 7.51 7.01 16.94
CA ARG A 58 7.61 8.03 15.91
C ARG A 58 8.80 8.92 16.23
N ASP A 59 9.44 9.44 15.20
CA ASP A 59 10.47 10.47 15.32
C ASP A 59 11.72 10.03 16.12
N LEU A 60 12.37 8.94 15.67
CA LEU A 60 13.72 8.67 16.14
C LEU A 60 14.63 9.84 15.73
N PRO A 61 15.32 10.48 16.68
CA PRO A 61 16.31 11.51 16.35
C PRO A 61 17.35 10.92 15.39
N GLU A 62 17.72 11.63 14.32
CA GLU A 62 18.76 11.21 13.37
C GLU A 62 20.07 10.84 14.05
N THR A 63 20.35 11.46 15.20
CA THR A 63 21.53 11.17 16.04
C THR A 63 21.59 9.75 16.59
N ARG A 64 20.47 8.99 16.57
CA ARG A 64 20.43 7.59 17.01
C ARG A 64 20.66 6.57 15.89
N LEU A 65 20.66 7.00 14.63
CA LEU A 65 20.86 6.12 13.47
C LEU A 65 22.26 5.48 13.40
N PRO A 66 23.37 6.10 13.89
CA PRO A 66 24.70 5.42 13.86
C PRO A 66 24.79 4.22 14.81
N HIS A 67 23.93 4.12 15.82
CA HIS A 67 23.90 3.00 16.77
C HIS A 67 22.79 2.03 16.37
N TYR A 68 23.10 1.13 15.47
CA TYR A 68 22.16 0.11 15.01
C TYR A 68 22.35 -1.20 15.81
N PRO A 69 21.27 -1.84 16.27
CA PRO A 69 19.88 -1.42 16.23
C PRO A 69 19.59 -0.27 17.22
N PRO A 70 18.71 0.70 16.85
CA PRO A 70 18.35 1.77 17.75
C PRO A 70 17.59 1.25 18.98
N LYS A 71 17.65 1.99 20.08
CA LYS A 71 17.01 1.63 21.34
C LYS A 71 15.99 2.69 21.76
N LYS A 72 14.91 2.25 22.38
CA LYS A 72 13.98 3.09 23.14
C LYS A 72 14.47 3.17 24.59
N ASN A 73 14.33 4.33 25.22
CA ASN A 73 14.67 4.56 26.63
C ASN A 73 16.10 4.10 27.00
N GLU A 74 17.08 4.38 26.12
CA GLU A 74 18.47 3.95 26.31
C GLU A 74 19.00 4.41 27.67
N GLY A 75 19.64 3.48 28.41
CA GLY A 75 20.19 3.73 29.74
C GLY A 75 19.18 3.69 30.87
N THR A 76 17.94 3.29 30.63
CA THR A 76 16.91 3.10 31.69
C THR A 76 16.56 1.62 31.85
N PRO A 77 15.87 1.23 32.99
CA PRO A 77 15.37 -0.14 33.16
C PRO A 77 14.38 -0.59 32.06
N GLU A 78 13.73 0.38 31.41
CA GLU A 78 12.77 0.14 30.31
C GLU A 78 13.44 0.17 28.93
N GLU A 79 14.78 0.03 28.88
CA GLU A 79 15.51 0.00 27.63
C GLU A 79 15.04 -1.17 26.75
N GLU A 80 14.73 -0.87 25.52
CA GLU A 80 14.23 -1.85 24.55
C GLU A 80 14.85 -1.62 23.16
N LEU A 81 15.26 -2.70 22.50
CA LEU A 81 15.67 -2.65 21.10
C LEU A 81 14.49 -2.29 20.20
N LEU A 82 14.75 -1.46 19.22
CA LEU A 82 13.78 -1.12 18.19
C LEU A 82 14.03 -1.89 16.91
N ARG A 83 12.95 -2.17 16.21
CA ARG A 83 12.97 -2.75 14.86
C ARG A 83 12.09 -1.90 13.92
N PRO A 84 12.33 -1.93 12.59
CA PRO A 84 11.38 -1.37 11.65
C PRO A 84 9.98 -1.96 11.87
N ASP A 85 8.96 -1.13 11.76
CA ASP A 85 7.54 -1.56 11.88
C ASP A 85 7.07 -2.23 10.60
N VAL A 86 7.76 -3.30 10.22
CA VAL A 86 7.49 -4.13 9.04
C VAL A 86 7.01 -5.49 9.48
N VAL A 87 6.00 -6.04 8.81
CA VAL A 87 5.54 -7.41 9.00
C VAL A 87 6.51 -8.37 8.34
N TRP A 88 7.13 -9.25 9.12
CA TRP A 88 8.01 -10.29 8.62
C TRP A 88 7.24 -11.54 8.22
N PHE A 89 7.85 -12.39 7.40
CA PHE A 89 7.27 -13.69 7.08
C PHE A 89 6.97 -14.49 8.35
N GLY A 90 5.73 -15.00 8.44
CA GLY A 90 5.24 -15.70 9.62
C GLY A 90 4.57 -14.81 10.67
N GLU A 91 4.66 -13.48 10.56
CA GLU A 91 3.90 -12.56 11.40
C GLU A 91 2.50 -12.31 10.81
N ALA A 92 1.52 -12.07 11.70
CA ALA A 92 0.19 -11.68 11.29
C ALA A 92 0.18 -10.25 10.74
N LEU A 93 -0.63 -10.00 9.72
CA LEU A 93 -0.87 -8.66 9.23
C LEU A 93 -1.60 -7.82 10.29
N PRO A 94 -1.38 -6.48 10.33
CA PRO A 94 -2.11 -5.61 11.23
C PRO A 94 -3.62 -5.72 11.00
N GLU A 95 -4.36 -6.17 12.02
CA GLU A 95 -5.81 -6.43 11.94
C GLU A 95 -6.57 -5.22 11.38
N ARG A 96 -6.27 -4.04 11.91
CA ARG A 96 -6.92 -2.80 11.47
C ARG A 96 -6.66 -2.49 10.00
N ALA A 97 -5.47 -2.75 9.48
CA ALA A 97 -5.15 -2.53 8.07
C ALA A 97 -5.94 -3.52 7.18
N MET A 98 -6.04 -4.78 7.59
CA MET A 98 -6.82 -5.80 6.87
C MET A 98 -8.31 -5.50 6.89
N GLU A 99 -8.88 -5.05 8.02
CA GLU A 99 -10.29 -4.61 8.10
C GLU A 99 -10.58 -3.47 7.12
N LEU A 100 -9.75 -2.42 7.15
CA LEU A 100 -9.90 -1.26 6.27
C LEU A 100 -9.77 -1.64 4.79
N ALA A 101 -8.78 -2.47 4.44
CA ALA A 101 -8.57 -2.95 3.08
C ALA A 101 -9.76 -3.81 2.60
N THR A 102 -10.23 -4.72 3.45
CA THR A 102 -11.39 -5.56 3.15
C THR A 102 -12.66 -4.73 2.97
N SER A 103 -12.89 -3.75 3.85
CA SER A 103 -14.03 -2.83 3.75
C SER A 103 -13.98 -2.02 2.46
N ALA A 104 -12.81 -1.45 2.13
CA ALA A 104 -12.63 -0.68 0.89
C ALA A 104 -12.89 -1.55 -0.35
N ALA A 105 -12.34 -2.76 -0.40
CA ALA A 105 -12.55 -3.70 -1.50
C ALA A 105 -14.00 -4.15 -1.63
N SER A 106 -14.72 -4.30 -0.51
CA SER A 106 -16.11 -4.75 -0.51
C SER A 106 -17.11 -3.67 -0.91
N THR A 107 -16.69 -2.41 -1.06
CA THR A 107 -17.57 -1.27 -1.37
C THR A 107 -17.13 -0.51 -2.62
N CYS A 108 -16.01 -0.87 -3.24
CA CYS A 108 -15.53 -0.21 -4.44
C CYS A 108 -16.35 -0.61 -5.68
N GLN A 109 -16.40 0.28 -6.68
CA GLN A 109 -16.97 0.01 -8.00
C GLN A 109 -15.90 -0.40 -9.01
N LEU A 110 -14.64 0.00 -8.75
CA LEU A 110 -13.50 -0.29 -9.60
C LEU A 110 -12.30 -0.64 -8.72
N TYR A 111 -11.66 -1.77 -9.02
CA TYR A 111 -10.51 -2.28 -8.30
C TYR A 111 -9.33 -2.46 -9.24
N PHE A 112 -8.20 -1.87 -8.93
CA PHE A 112 -6.94 -2.09 -9.64
C PHE A 112 -5.99 -2.94 -8.78
N SER A 113 -5.47 -4.02 -9.37
CA SER A 113 -4.34 -4.77 -8.84
C SER A 113 -3.10 -4.40 -9.64
N VAL A 114 -2.09 -3.82 -9.00
CA VAL A 114 -0.95 -3.23 -9.70
C VAL A 114 0.36 -3.80 -9.20
N GLY A 115 1.09 -4.51 -10.06
CA GLY A 115 2.43 -5.00 -9.77
C GLY A 115 2.53 -6.01 -8.62
N THR A 116 1.45 -6.68 -8.27
CA THR A 116 1.45 -7.74 -7.25
C THR A 116 1.60 -9.12 -7.89
N SER A 117 2.33 -10.02 -7.22
CA SER A 117 2.46 -11.41 -7.64
C SER A 117 1.18 -12.24 -7.39
N SER A 118 0.27 -11.73 -6.59
CA SER A 118 -0.99 -12.40 -6.18
C SER A 118 -0.80 -13.73 -5.42
N VAL A 119 0.40 -13.99 -4.86
CA VAL A 119 0.69 -15.24 -4.11
C VAL A 119 0.80 -15.03 -2.61
N VAL A 120 0.94 -13.80 -2.14
CA VAL A 120 1.15 -13.49 -0.71
C VAL A 120 -0.20 -13.36 0.00
N TRP A 121 -0.55 -14.37 0.78
CA TRP A 121 -1.76 -14.37 1.59
C TRP A 121 -1.53 -13.72 2.96
N PRO A 122 -2.56 -13.04 3.57
CA PRO A 122 -3.94 -12.90 3.10
C PRO A 122 -4.19 -11.77 2.09
N ALA A 123 -3.17 -10.95 1.76
CA ALA A 123 -3.33 -9.80 0.87
C ALA A 123 -3.86 -10.17 -0.53
N ALA A 124 -3.44 -11.31 -1.09
CA ALA A 124 -3.93 -11.82 -2.37
C ALA A 124 -5.45 -12.07 -2.40
N GLY A 125 -6.08 -12.30 -1.24
CA GLY A 125 -7.52 -12.51 -1.12
C GLY A 125 -8.37 -11.23 -1.22
N ILE A 126 -7.77 -10.05 -1.22
CA ILE A 126 -8.52 -8.77 -1.23
C ILE A 126 -9.31 -8.62 -2.54
N VAL A 127 -8.74 -9.02 -3.67
CA VAL A 127 -9.43 -8.94 -4.98
C VAL A 127 -10.72 -9.78 -4.99
N ALA A 128 -10.75 -10.93 -4.31
CA ALA A 128 -11.95 -11.76 -4.23
C ALA A 128 -13.10 -11.02 -3.52
N ARG A 129 -12.80 -10.10 -2.59
CA ARG A 129 -13.81 -9.25 -1.95
C ARG A 129 -14.40 -8.23 -2.93
N ALA A 130 -13.55 -7.62 -3.76
CA ALA A 130 -13.99 -6.69 -4.79
C ALA A 130 -14.85 -7.39 -5.86
N LEU A 131 -14.42 -8.57 -6.33
CA LEU A 131 -15.18 -9.40 -7.26
C LEU A 131 -16.56 -9.78 -6.70
N LYS A 132 -16.59 -10.26 -5.45
CA LYS A 132 -17.85 -10.62 -4.78
C LYS A 132 -18.79 -9.42 -4.59
N ALA A 133 -18.25 -8.23 -4.45
CA ALA A 133 -19.01 -6.99 -4.36
C ALA A 133 -19.50 -6.46 -5.72
N GLY A 134 -19.15 -7.11 -6.83
CA GLY A 134 -19.53 -6.72 -8.19
C GLY A 134 -18.68 -5.58 -8.77
N ALA A 135 -17.51 -5.31 -8.21
CA ALA A 135 -16.60 -4.32 -8.75
C ALA A 135 -16.00 -4.77 -10.10
N ILE A 136 -15.79 -3.81 -11.00
CA ILE A 136 -14.93 -4.05 -12.18
C ILE A 136 -13.49 -4.17 -11.69
N THR A 137 -12.80 -5.24 -12.07
CA THR A 137 -11.42 -5.51 -11.64
C THR A 137 -10.45 -5.44 -12.80
N VAL A 138 -9.31 -4.80 -12.57
CA VAL A 138 -8.26 -4.59 -13.56
C VAL A 138 -6.92 -5.02 -12.97
N GLU A 139 -6.24 -5.94 -13.64
CA GLU A 139 -4.84 -6.26 -13.32
C GLU A 139 -3.90 -5.44 -14.21
N ILE A 140 -2.88 -4.83 -13.60
CA ILE A 140 -1.75 -4.19 -14.30
C ILE A 140 -0.48 -4.88 -13.83
N ASN A 141 0.10 -5.72 -14.68
CA ASN A 141 1.31 -6.47 -14.34
C ASN A 141 2.11 -6.80 -15.61
N PRO A 142 3.45 -6.72 -15.61
CA PRO A 142 4.26 -7.13 -16.75
C PRO A 142 4.16 -8.62 -17.08
N VAL A 143 3.88 -9.46 -16.07
CA VAL A 143 3.76 -10.90 -16.20
C VAL A 143 2.39 -11.41 -15.78
N GLU A 144 2.02 -12.59 -16.25
CA GLU A 144 0.81 -13.27 -15.81
C GLU A 144 0.95 -13.73 -14.36
N THR A 145 -0.15 -13.62 -13.60
CA THR A 145 -0.24 -14.08 -12.21
C THR A 145 -1.24 -15.23 -12.10
N ILE A 146 -1.20 -15.95 -10.99
CA ILE A 146 -2.15 -17.05 -10.75
C ILE A 146 -3.61 -16.58 -10.69
N LEU A 147 -3.86 -15.29 -10.50
CA LEU A 147 -5.21 -14.70 -10.45
C LEU A 147 -5.58 -13.94 -11.72
N SER A 148 -4.71 -13.90 -12.76
CA SER A 148 -4.98 -13.10 -13.97
C SER A 148 -6.32 -13.45 -14.65
N SER A 149 -6.73 -14.71 -14.62
CA SER A 149 -8.00 -15.16 -15.18
C SER A 149 -9.24 -14.69 -14.40
N GLU A 150 -9.07 -14.25 -13.16
CA GLU A 150 -10.17 -13.77 -12.30
C GLU A 150 -10.52 -12.30 -12.55
N TYR A 151 -9.63 -11.54 -13.23
CA TYR A 151 -9.85 -10.14 -13.49
C TYR A 151 -10.69 -9.91 -14.74
N HIS A 152 -11.57 -8.90 -14.73
CA HIS A 152 -12.33 -8.49 -15.90
C HIS A 152 -11.44 -7.95 -17.02
N HIS A 153 -10.36 -7.26 -16.66
CA HIS A 153 -9.39 -6.70 -17.60
C HIS A 153 -7.96 -6.95 -17.13
N VAL A 154 -7.10 -7.27 -18.07
CA VAL A 154 -5.68 -7.51 -17.82
C VAL A 154 -4.86 -6.64 -18.76
N LEU A 155 -4.02 -5.76 -18.19
CA LEU A 155 -3.13 -4.87 -18.93
C LEU A 155 -1.68 -5.28 -18.67
N ARG A 156 -1.02 -5.78 -19.70
CA ARG A 156 0.38 -6.25 -19.61
C ARG A 156 1.35 -5.11 -19.84
N GLY A 157 2.20 -4.85 -18.86
CA GLY A 157 3.27 -3.85 -18.90
C GLY A 157 3.60 -3.27 -17.53
N ALA A 158 4.61 -2.40 -17.53
CA ALA A 158 5.04 -1.71 -16.31
C ALA A 158 3.98 -0.70 -15.84
N SER A 159 3.71 -0.68 -14.54
CA SER A 159 2.76 0.27 -13.93
C SER A 159 3.16 1.74 -14.15
N GLY A 160 4.47 2.00 -14.28
CA GLY A 160 5.01 3.33 -14.58
C GLY A 160 4.65 3.85 -15.97
N GLU A 161 4.29 2.98 -16.90
CA GLU A 161 3.88 3.32 -18.25
C GLU A 161 2.36 3.29 -18.42
N ILE A 162 1.72 2.23 -17.91
CA ILE A 162 0.28 2.00 -18.08
C ILE A 162 -0.55 3.02 -17.30
N LEU A 163 -0.26 3.22 -16.01
CA LEU A 163 -1.05 4.11 -15.16
C LEU A 163 -1.06 5.57 -15.66
N PRO A 164 0.08 6.20 -16.04
CA PRO A 164 0.05 7.54 -16.62
C PRO A 164 -0.80 7.61 -17.89
N ARG A 165 -0.76 6.59 -18.76
CA ARG A 165 -1.58 6.54 -19.98
C ARG A 165 -3.06 6.44 -19.68
N ILE A 166 -3.46 5.57 -18.73
CA ILE A 166 -4.85 5.48 -18.28
C ILE A 166 -5.33 6.85 -17.78
N VAL A 167 -4.56 7.48 -16.88
CA VAL A 167 -4.94 8.76 -16.29
C VAL A 167 -5.05 9.86 -17.36
N SER A 168 -4.07 9.98 -18.25
CA SER A 168 -4.08 11.02 -19.29
C SER A 168 -5.19 10.81 -20.34
N GLN A 169 -5.53 9.56 -20.66
CA GLN A 169 -6.62 9.26 -21.59
C GLN A 169 -8.00 9.47 -20.95
N SER A 170 -8.16 9.08 -19.68
CA SER A 170 -9.43 9.24 -18.96
C SER A 170 -9.70 10.68 -18.52
N PHE A 171 -8.64 11.42 -18.24
CA PHE A 171 -8.70 12.80 -17.74
C PHE A 171 -7.65 13.68 -18.47
N PRO A 172 -7.90 14.10 -19.70
CA PRO A 172 -6.90 14.82 -20.52
C PRO A 172 -6.38 16.13 -19.90
N ALA A 173 -7.14 16.72 -18.97
CA ALA A 173 -6.72 17.92 -18.22
C ALA A 173 -5.72 17.63 -17.10
N LEU A 174 -5.50 16.35 -16.73
CA LEU A 174 -4.54 15.98 -15.70
C LEU A 174 -3.15 15.77 -16.30
N THR A 175 -2.21 16.63 -15.92
CA THR A 175 -0.79 16.42 -16.23
C THR A 175 -0.20 15.47 -15.18
N VAL A 176 0.28 14.31 -15.63
CA VAL A 176 1.02 13.36 -14.79
C VAL A 176 2.50 13.50 -15.12
N CYS A 177 3.22 14.27 -14.29
CA CYS A 177 4.68 14.44 -14.40
C CYS A 177 5.44 13.33 -13.65
#